data_a573239d9a03f5a0555cd50112a044fc
#
_entry.id   a573239d9a03f5a0555cd50112a044fc
#
_cell.length_a   1.000
_cell.length_b   1.000
_cell.length_c   1.000
_cell.angle_alpha   90.00
_cell.angle_beta   90.00
_cell.angle_gamma   90.00
#
_symmetry.space_group_name_H-M   'P 1'
#
loop_
_entity.id
_entity.type
_entity.pdbx_description
1 polymer ?
#
loop_
_entity_poly.entity_id
_entity_poly.type
_entity_poly.pdbx_seq_one_letter_code
_entity_poly.pdbx_strand_id
1 'polypeptide(L)'
;METSDPESHFLDITTQVCPLTFVRARLALVRLAPGAVLVIRLNAGEPLENLPRALAALGHRVLSVAAETGGAGTWRLTVARD
;
A
#
# COMPACT_ATOMS: atom_id res chain seq x y z
N MET A 1 11.93 5.79 -19.18
CA MET A 1 11.58 5.39 -18.75
C MET A 1 11.10 4.59 -18.34
N GLU A 2 10.78 4.55 -17.97
CA GLU A 2 10.34 3.86 -17.48
C GLU A 2 9.58 3.26 -17.69
N THR A 3 9.53 2.78 -17.88
CA THR A 3 8.58 2.27 -17.88
C THR A 3 8.01 1.35 -17.24
N SER A 4 7.79 1.46 -16.51
CA SER A 4 7.15 0.58 -15.61
C SER A 4 5.75 0.28 -16.08
N ASP A 5 5.21 -0.81 -15.60
CA ASP A 5 3.84 -1.18 -15.88
C ASP A 5 2.94 -0.03 -15.46
N PRO A 6 2.14 0.55 -16.39
CA PRO A 6 1.30 1.67 -16.03
C PRO A 6 0.20 1.33 -15.01
N GLU A 7 -0.05 0.04 -14.78
CA GLU A 7 -1.08 -0.39 -13.83
C GLU A 7 -0.50 -0.83 -12.50
N SER A 8 0.81 -0.77 -12.34
CA SER A 8 1.48 -1.23 -11.13
C SER A 8 2.37 -0.14 -10.58
N HIS A 9 2.16 0.21 -9.33
CA HIS A 9 2.89 1.29 -8.66
C HIS A 9 3.39 0.81 -7.31
N PHE A 10 4.37 1.51 -6.78
CA PHE A 10 5.02 1.11 -5.52
C PHE A 10 5.14 2.32 -4.59
N LEU A 11 4.87 2.10 -3.31
CA LEU A 11 4.99 3.11 -2.28
C LEU A 11 5.63 2.50 -1.04
N ASP A 12 6.72 3.11 -0.56
CA ASP A 12 7.40 2.66 0.65
C ASP A 12 7.07 3.63 1.79
N ILE A 13 6.40 3.13 2.81
CA ILE A 13 6.02 3.93 3.97
C ILE A 13 6.68 3.41 5.26
N THR A 14 7.76 2.64 5.13
CA THR A 14 8.43 2.07 6.30
C THR A 14 9.04 3.13 7.21
N THR A 15 9.28 4.34 6.69
CA THR A 15 9.83 5.44 7.50
C THR A 15 8.74 6.36 8.05
N GLN A 16 7.49 6.10 7.75
CA GLN A 16 6.38 6.92 8.22
C GLN A 16 5.75 6.34 9.47
N VAL A 17 5.11 7.18 10.26
CA VAL A 17 4.36 6.74 11.42
C VAL A 17 2.89 7.12 11.23
N CYS A 18 2.01 6.38 11.89
CA CYS A 18 0.58 6.64 11.86
C CYS A 18 0.31 8.02 12.48
N PRO A 19 -0.54 8.87 11.88
CA PRO A 19 -1.44 8.57 10.77
C PRO A 19 -0.88 8.84 9.39
N LEU A 20 0.40 9.19 9.25
CA LEU A 20 0.98 9.54 7.97
C LEU A 20 0.99 8.35 7.00
N THR A 21 1.12 7.13 7.51
CA THR A 21 1.07 5.94 6.66
C THR A 21 -0.24 5.90 5.88
N PHE A 22 -1.34 6.14 6.56
CA PHE A 22 -2.66 6.14 5.92
C PHE A 22 -2.79 7.30 4.93
N VAL A 23 -2.36 8.48 5.33
CA VAL A 23 -2.47 9.67 4.47
C VAL A 23 -1.68 9.47 3.18
N ARG A 24 -0.45 8.96 3.28
CA ARG A 24 0.40 8.74 2.12
C ARG A 24 -0.20 7.70 1.19
N ALA A 25 -0.69 6.60 1.75
CA ALA A 25 -1.29 5.55 0.94
C ALA A 25 -2.55 6.05 0.23
N ARG A 26 -3.39 6.77 0.94
CA ARG A 26 -4.61 7.33 0.37
C ARG A 26 -4.31 8.28 -0.78
N LEU A 27 -3.34 9.19 -0.57
CA LEU A 27 -2.98 10.14 -1.61
C LEU A 27 -2.39 9.44 -2.83
N ALA A 28 -1.58 8.41 -2.62
CA ALA A 28 -1.02 7.65 -3.73
C ALA A 28 -2.13 6.99 -4.55
N LEU A 29 -3.12 6.41 -3.87
CA LEU A 29 -4.21 5.73 -4.56
C LEU A 29 -5.08 6.68 -5.37
N VAL A 30 -5.40 7.87 -4.83
CA VAL A 30 -6.28 8.78 -5.56
C VAL A 30 -5.61 9.37 -6.80
N ARG A 31 -4.29 9.25 -6.91
CA ARG A 31 -3.57 9.69 -8.10
C ARG A 31 -3.55 8.65 -9.20
N LEU A 32 -3.95 7.44 -8.90
CA LEU A 32 -3.95 6.36 -9.87
C LEU A 32 -5.28 6.29 -10.59
N ALA A 33 -5.25 5.68 -11.78
CA ALA A 33 -6.50 5.43 -12.50
C ALA A 33 -7.30 4.34 -11.77
N PRO A 34 -8.63 4.34 -11.89
CA PRO A 34 -9.43 3.28 -11.32
C PRO A 34 -8.96 1.91 -11.82
N GLY A 35 -8.84 0.97 -10.92
CA GLY A 35 -8.36 -0.37 -11.25
C GLY A 35 -6.85 -0.54 -11.20
N ALA A 36 -6.10 0.56 -11.09
CA ALA A 36 -4.65 0.47 -10.96
C ALA A 36 -4.26 -0.17 -9.63
N VAL A 37 -3.11 -0.82 -9.62
CA VAL A 37 -2.65 -1.56 -8.45
C VAL A 37 -1.48 -0.84 -7.79
N LEU A 38 -1.55 -0.72 -6.49
CA LEU A 38 -0.48 -0.12 -5.68
C LEU A 38 0.07 -1.17 -4.74
N VAL A 39 1.39 -1.35 -4.76
CA VAL A 39 2.08 -2.19 -3.79
C VAL A 39 2.68 -1.28 -2.72
N ILE A 40 2.31 -1.49 -1.48
CA ILE A 40 2.75 -0.68 -0.36
C ILE A 40 3.66 -1.52 0.52
N ARG A 41 4.88 -1.02 0.73
CA ARG A 41 5.81 -1.62 1.66
C ARG A 41 5.67 -0.96 3.00
N LEU A 42 5.41 -1.75 4.05
CA LEU A 42 5.11 -1.21 5.36
C LEU A 42 5.67 -2.11 6.45
N ASN A 43 5.72 -1.58 7.67
CA ASN A 43 6.21 -2.34 8.81
C ASN A 43 5.11 -3.18 9.44
N ALA A 44 5.52 -4.26 10.09
CA ALA A 44 4.62 -5.04 10.91
C ALA A 44 4.11 -4.20 12.09
N GLY A 45 3.06 -4.67 12.73
CA GLY A 45 2.47 -3.97 13.87
C GLY A 45 1.29 -3.12 13.42
N GLU A 46 1.19 -1.92 13.99
CA GLU A 46 0.03 -1.07 13.78
C GLU A 46 -0.26 -0.75 12.32
N PRO A 47 0.73 -0.37 11.50
CA PRO A 47 0.44 -0.09 10.09
C PRO A 47 -0.12 -1.32 9.37
N LEU A 48 0.44 -2.49 9.64
CA LEU A 48 0.01 -3.71 8.99
C LEU A 48 -1.41 -4.11 9.40
N GLU A 49 -1.77 -3.84 10.65
CA GLU A 49 -3.11 -4.16 11.14
C GLU A 49 -4.16 -3.17 10.67
N ASN A 50 -3.81 -1.90 10.65
CA ASN A 50 -4.81 -0.85 10.43
C ASN A 50 -4.94 -0.40 8.99
N LEU A 51 -3.84 -0.35 8.24
CA LEU A 51 -3.89 0.20 6.89
C LEU A 51 -4.78 -0.59 5.94
N PRO A 52 -4.71 -1.93 5.89
CA PRO A 52 -5.61 -2.67 5.00
C PRO A 52 -7.08 -2.41 5.31
N ARG A 53 -7.42 -2.35 6.59
CA ARG A 53 -8.80 -2.08 6.98
C ARG A 53 -9.25 -0.69 6.58
N ALA A 54 -8.37 0.30 6.77
CA ALA A 54 -8.70 1.67 6.45
C ALA A 54 -8.91 1.85 4.95
N LEU A 55 -8.07 1.23 4.14
CA LEU A 55 -8.21 1.33 2.69
C LEU A 55 -9.44 0.59 2.20
N ALA A 56 -9.75 -0.57 2.79
CA ALA A 56 -10.97 -1.30 2.45
C ALA A 56 -12.21 -0.48 2.81
N ALA A 57 -12.16 0.24 3.92
CA ALA A 57 -13.28 1.09 4.34
C ALA A 57 -13.53 2.23 3.36
N LEU A 58 -12.49 2.64 2.61
CA LEU A 58 -12.65 3.66 1.58
C LEU A 58 -13.14 3.08 0.25
N GLY A 59 -13.32 1.76 0.17
CA GLY A 59 -13.81 1.12 -1.03
C GLY A 59 -12.74 0.50 -1.91
N HIS A 60 -11.47 0.64 -1.55
CA HIS A 60 -10.40 0.03 -2.33
C HIS A 60 -10.33 -1.47 -2.04
N ARG A 61 -9.78 -2.23 -2.99
CA ARG A 61 -9.73 -3.69 -2.87
C ARG A 61 -8.35 -4.13 -2.42
N VAL A 62 -8.29 -4.74 -1.24
CA VAL A 62 -7.05 -5.33 -0.75
C VAL A 62 -6.87 -6.68 -1.41
N LEU A 63 -5.84 -6.81 -2.24
CA LEU A 63 -5.59 -8.02 -3.02
C LEU A 63 -4.74 -9.03 -2.27
N SER A 64 -3.72 -8.58 -1.57
CA SER A 64 -2.86 -9.49 -0.82
C SER A 64 -2.08 -8.75 0.24
N VAL A 65 -1.66 -9.48 1.25
CA VAL A 65 -0.78 -9.01 2.31
C VAL A 65 0.24 -10.12 2.53
N ALA A 66 1.53 -9.82 2.36
CA ALA A 66 2.56 -10.84 2.45
C ALA A 66 3.83 -10.30 3.09
N ALA A 67 4.47 -11.12 3.91
CA ALA A 67 5.75 -10.76 4.51
C ALA A 67 6.82 -10.77 3.43
N GLU A 68 7.76 -9.82 3.53
CA GLU A 68 8.89 -9.80 2.61
C GLU A 68 9.92 -10.82 3.02
N THR A 69 10.43 -11.56 2.04
CA THR A 69 11.48 -12.54 2.26
C THR A 69 12.77 -11.80 2.63
N GLY A 70 13.36 -12.19 3.76
CA GLY A 70 14.59 -11.58 4.22
C GLY A 70 14.44 -10.19 4.81
N GLY A 71 13.22 -9.67 4.88
CA GLY A 71 12.97 -8.39 5.50
C GLY A 71 12.83 -8.52 7.00
N ALA A 72 13.28 -7.51 7.72
CA ALA A 72 13.20 -7.50 9.17
C ALA A 72 11.89 -6.85 9.60
N GLY A 73 10.80 -7.61 9.51
CA GLY A 73 9.49 -7.12 9.92
C GLY A 73 8.81 -6.23 8.90
N THR A 74 9.20 -6.30 7.63
CA THR A 74 8.53 -5.55 6.57
C THR A 74 7.59 -6.45 5.78
N TRP A 75 6.53 -5.83 5.28
CA TRP A 75 5.46 -6.53 4.58
C TRP A 75 5.09 -5.78 3.32
N ARG A 76 4.43 -6.47 2.40
CA ARG A 76 3.88 -5.85 1.21
C ARG A 76 2.38 -6.00 1.19
N LEU A 77 1.70 -4.89 1.02
CA LEU A 77 0.25 -4.82 0.88
C LEU A 77 -0.05 -4.43 -0.55
N THR A 78 -0.78 -5.28 -1.25
CA THR A 78 -1.18 -5.01 -2.62
C THR A 78 -2.65 -4.61 -2.63
N VAL A 79 -2.94 -3.44 -3.15
CA VAL A 79 -4.29 -2.90 -3.14
C VAL A 79 -4.62 -2.31 -4.52
N ALA A 80 -5.84 -2.56 -4.98
CA ALA A 80 -6.33 -2.00 -6.23
C ALA A 80 -7.22 -0.81 -5.93
N ARG A 81 -7.03 0.27 -6.68
CA ARG A 81 -7.87 1.44 -6.53
C ARG A 81 -9.27 1.13 -7.04
N ASP A 82 -10.23 1.50 -6.23
CA ASP A 82 -11.63 1.33 -6.59
C ASP A 82 -12.07 2.37 -7.62
#